data_6cb97d80b9b9bd48a74502ff96de4d8e
#
_entry.id   6cb97d80b9b9bd48a74502ff96de4d8e
#
_cell.length_a   1.000
_cell.length_b   1.000
_cell.length_c   1.000
_cell.angle_alpha   90.00
_cell.angle_beta   90.00
_cell.angle_gamma   90.00
#
_symmetry.space_group_name_H-M   'P 1'
#
loop_
_entity.id
_entity.type
_entity.pdbx_description
1 polymer ?
#
loop_
_entity_poly.entity_id
_entity_poly.type
_entity_poly.pdbx_seq_one_letter_code
_entity_poly.pdbx_strand_id
1 'polypeptide(L)'
;KVEGINVHQYGAHIFHTSNKKVWDFVNSIVEFNRYTNCPVANYKGKLYNLPFNMNTFYQMWGVLTPEEAKAKIEEQKKEALAALNGREPQNLEEQALCLVGKDIFEKLIKEYTEKQWGRKCTELPAFIIKRLPVRLVFDNNYFNDKYQGIPVGGYNQLIDGLLEGIECKTGIDFFHSEYKDWKKYADKLVYTGAIDEYFGYSLGKLDWRTVSFKTRIENTPNYQGNAVVNYTSHEVPYTRVIEHKHFEMFGQDVYNCTKTVVSEECSKEYKEGMEPY
;
A
#
# COMPACT_ATOMS: atom_id res chain seq x y z
N LYS A 1 10.26 14.91 11.18
CA LYS A 1 10.12 14.13 12.44
C LYS A 1 9.11 14.79 13.38
N VAL A 2 8.35 13.99 14.09
CA VAL A 2 7.42 14.41 15.16
C VAL A 2 7.74 13.56 16.40
N GLU A 3 7.96 14.18 17.56
CA GLU A 3 8.39 13.48 18.79
C GLU A 3 9.62 12.57 18.56
N GLY A 4 10.54 12.95 17.69
CA GLY A 4 11.70 12.15 17.30
C GLY A 4 11.43 11.01 16.31
N ILE A 5 10.16 10.72 15.99
CA ILE A 5 9.74 9.63 15.11
C ILE A 5 9.69 10.13 13.65
N ASN A 6 10.26 9.38 12.72
CA ASN A 6 10.12 9.66 11.29
C ASN A 6 8.67 9.40 10.86
N VAL A 7 8.01 10.39 10.29
CA VAL A 7 6.64 10.32 9.82
C VAL A 7 6.64 10.16 8.30
N HIS A 8 6.00 9.11 7.82
CA HIS A 8 5.75 8.90 6.39
C HIS A 8 4.56 9.76 5.98
N GLN A 9 4.86 11.01 5.60
CA GLN A 9 3.86 12.06 5.38
C GLN A 9 2.88 11.75 4.26
N TYR A 10 3.33 11.05 3.22
CA TYR A 10 2.54 10.72 2.03
C TYR A 10 2.18 9.22 1.96
N GLY A 11 2.08 8.56 3.11
CA GLY A 11 1.77 7.14 3.22
C GLY A 11 2.99 6.27 3.50
N ALA A 12 2.72 5.02 3.87
CA ALA A 12 3.76 4.07 4.21
C ALA A 12 4.61 3.73 2.98
N HIS A 13 5.90 4.02 3.04
CA HIS A 13 6.87 3.68 2.01
C HIS A 13 7.83 2.64 2.56
N ILE A 14 7.78 1.44 2.02
CA ILE A 14 8.68 0.34 2.34
C ILE A 14 9.47 0.01 1.07
N PHE A 15 10.80 0.12 1.13
CA PHE A 15 11.64 -0.28 0.01
C PHE A 15 11.70 -1.79 -0.07
N HIS A 16 11.49 -2.35 -1.25
CA HIS A 16 11.61 -3.79 -1.50
C HIS A 16 12.08 -4.07 -2.92
N THR A 17 12.87 -5.11 -3.09
CA THR A 17 13.38 -5.54 -4.39
C THR A 17 13.91 -6.98 -4.34
N SER A 18 13.80 -7.71 -5.43
CA SER A 18 14.52 -8.99 -5.62
C SER A 18 15.87 -8.81 -6.34
N ASN A 19 16.18 -7.60 -6.82
CA ASN A 19 17.42 -7.30 -7.53
C ASN A 19 18.53 -6.95 -6.55
N LYS A 20 19.51 -7.86 -6.40
CA LYS A 20 20.64 -7.65 -5.49
C LYS A 20 21.46 -6.40 -5.83
N LYS A 21 21.66 -6.07 -7.11
CA LYS A 21 22.42 -4.87 -7.50
C LYS A 21 21.75 -3.58 -7.03
N VAL A 22 20.41 -3.52 -7.12
CA VAL A 22 19.63 -2.38 -6.62
C VAL A 22 19.73 -2.31 -5.10
N TRP A 23 19.58 -3.45 -4.41
CA TRP A 23 19.72 -3.52 -2.95
C TRP A 23 21.09 -3.07 -2.46
N ASP A 24 22.15 -3.60 -3.07
CA ASP A 24 23.52 -3.22 -2.72
C ASP A 24 23.80 -1.73 -3.00
N PHE A 25 23.27 -1.21 -4.10
CA PHE A 25 23.44 0.20 -4.47
C PHE A 25 22.76 1.12 -3.43
N VAL A 26 21.50 0.90 -3.06
CA VAL A 26 20.85 1.77 -2.08
C VAL A 26 21.48 1.65 -0.69
N ASN A 27 21.97 0.44 -0.32
CA ASN A 27 22.70 0.25 0.94
C ASN A 27 24.12 0.84 0.93
N SER A 28 24.70 1.13 -0.23
CA SER A 28 25.96 1.89 -0.31
C SER A 28 25.79 3.37 0.00
N ILE A 29 24.55 3.89 -0.09
CA ILE A 29 24.20 5.29 0.21
C ILE A 29 23.75 5.44 1.66
N VAL A 30 22.81 4.58 2.12
CA VAL A 30 22.26 4.58 3.47
C VAL A 30 21.98 3.17 3.93
N GLU A 31 22.23 2.86 5.19
CA GLU A 31 21.90 1.55 5.78
C GLU A 31 20.37 1.36 5.83
N PHE A 32 19.92 0.19 5.42
CA PHE A 32 18.52 -0.23 5.57
C PHE A 32 18.37 -1.16 6.78
N ASN A 33 17.31 -0.95 7.55
CA ASN A 33 16.96 -1.83 8.65
C ASN A 33 16.37 -3.17 8.13
N ARG A 34 16.03 -4.07 9.07
CA ARG A 34 15.42 -5.38 8.76
C ARG A 34 13.89 -5.36 8.80
N TYR A 35 13.24 -4.21 8.63
CA TYR A 35 11.78 -4.14 8.70
C TYR A 35 11.16 -5.07 7.66
N THR A 36 10.23 -5.92 8.13
CA THR A 36 9.44 -6.81 7.28
C THR A 36 7.99 -6.35 7.34
N ASN A 37 7.41 -6.07 6.17
CA ASN A 37 6.04 -5.57 6.10
C ASN A 37 5.03 -6.69 6.34
N CYS A 38 4.39 -6.66 7.50
CA CYS A 38 3.37 -7.64 7.92
C CYS A 38 2.09 -6.89 8.33
N PRO A 39 1.31 -6.34 7.39
CA PRO A 39 0.09 -5.62 7.72
C PRO A 39 -0.98 -6.56 8.29
N VAL A 40 -1.88 -5.98 9.08
CA VAL A 40 -3.02 -6.67 9.66
C VAL A 40 -4.30 -5.98 9.18
N ALA A 41 -5.35 -6.76 8.90
CA ALA A 41 -6.67 -6.24 8.62
C ALA A 41 -7.55 -6.29 9.87
N ASN A 42 -8.29 -5.21 10.11
CA ASN A 42 -9.36 -5.14 11.12
C ASN A 42 -10.70 -5.07 10.40
N TYR A 43 -11.49 -6.12 10.54
CA TYR A 43 -12.88 -6.15 10.10
C TYR A 43 -13.81 -6.21 11.33
N LYS A 44 -14.44 -5.08 11.67
CA LYS A 44 -15.41 -4.98 12.77
C LYS A 44 -14.86 -5.51 14.10
N GLY A 45 -13.61 -5.14 14.42
CA GLY A 45 -12.93 -5.56 15.66
C GLY A 45 -12.26 -6.94 15.60
N LYS A 46 -12.43 -7.71 14.52
CA LYS A 46 -11.73 -8.98 14.32
C LYS A 46 -10.50 -8.79 13.46
N LEU A 47 -9.36 -9.29 13.90
CA LEU A 47 -8.07 -9.15 13.23
C LEU A 47 -7.77 -10.34 12.32
N TYR A 48 -7.17 -10.04 11.16
CA TYR A 48 -6.72 -11.02 10.19
C TYR A 48 -5.34 -10.65 9.66
N ASN A 49 -4.44 -11.63 9.54
CA ASN A 49 -3.15 -11.41 8.91
C ASN A 49 -3.27 -11.20 7.40
N LEU A 50 -2.36 -10.40 6.86
CA LEU A 50 -2.20 -10.17 5.43
C LEU A 50 -0.74 -10.47 5.01
N PRO A 51 -0.49 -10.82 3.72
CA PRO A 51 -1.46 -11.15 2.67
C PRO A 51 -2.26 -12.40 3.04
N PHE A 52 -3.24 -12.79 2.21
CA PHE A 52 -4.06 -13.98 2.50
C PHE A 52 -3.18 -15.25 2.52
N ASN A 53 -3.02 -15.82 3.71
CA ASN A 53 -2.15 -16.93 3.99
C ASN A 53 -2.79 -17.88 5.02
N MET A 54 -2.08 -18.93 5.43
CA MET A 54 -2.63 -19.90 6.38
C MET A 54 -3.05 -19.29 7.72
N ASN A 55 -2.39 -18.20 8.20
CA ASN A 55 -2.84 -17.49 9.40
C ASN A 55 -4.20 -16.82 9.15
N THR A 56 -4.40 -16.20 8.00
CA THR A 56 -5.70 -15.60 7.61
C THR A 56 -6.79 -16.66 7.58
N PHE A 57 -6.52 -17.80 6.98
CA PHE A 57 -7.50 -18.90 6.83
C PHE A 57 -7.82 -19.56 8.16
N TYR A 58 -6.82 -19.74 9.03
CA TYR A 58 -7.03 -20.19 10.40
C TYR A 58 -7.91 -19.19 11.19
N GLN A 59 -7.60 -17.90 11.12
CA GLN A 59 -8.37 -16.85 11.80
C GLN A 59 -9.81 -16.76 11.29
N MET A 60 -10.03 -17.04 10.02
CA MET A 60 -11.35 -16.95 9.38
C MET A 60 -12.20 -18.20 9.55
N TRP A 61 -11.60 -19.38 9.36
CA TRP A 61 -12.31 -20.67 9.27
C TRP A 61 -11.85 -21.73 10.27
N GLY A 62 -10.76 -21.50 11.02
CA GLY A 62 -10.21 -22.48 11.96
C GLY A 62 -9.47 -23.65 11.29
N VAL A 63 -9.18 -23.56 10.00
CA VAL A 63 -8.46 -24.61 9.25
C VAL A 63 -6.99 -24.66 9.64
N LEU A 64 -6.42 -25.86 9.71
CA LEU A 64 -5.06 -26.11 10.20
C LEU A 64 -4.09 -26.53 9.09
N THR A 65 -4.60 -27.13 8.03
CA THR A 65 -3.78 -27.66 6.93
C THR A 65 -4.04 -26.94 5.60
N PRO A 66 -3.04 -26.94 4.68
CA PRO A 66 -3.22 -26.42 3.33
C PRO A 66 -4.38 -27.07 2.55
N GLU A 67 -4.61 -28.37 2.75
CA GLU A 67 -5.69 -29.11 2.12
C GLU A 67 -7.06 -28.62 2.60
N GLU A 68 -7.25 -28.42 3.90
CA GLU A 68 -8.47 -27.87 4.48
C GLU A 68 -8.72 -26.44 3.98
N ALA A 69 -7.68 -25.59 3.96
CA ALA A 69 -7.77 -24.22 3.46
C ALA A 69 -8.17 -24.21 1.98
N LYS A 70 -7.52 -25.02 1.16
CA LYS A 70 -7.85 -25.16 -0.27
C LYS A 70 -9.28 -25.64 -0.48
N ALA A 71 -9.71 -26.67 0.24
CA ALA A 71 -11.07 -27.19 0.16
C ALA A 71 -12.11 -26.12 0.54
N LYS A 72 -11.81 -25.32 1.58
CA LYS A 72 -12.68 -24.21 2.00
C LYS A 72 -12.76 -23.09 0.98
N ILE A 73 -11.65 -22.70 0.38
CA ILE A 73 -11.61 -21.72 -0.70
C ILE A 73 -12.42 -22.23 -1.90
N GLU A 74 -12.24 -23.47 -2.33
CA GLU A 74 -12.98 -24.04 -3.45
C GLU A 74 -14.49 -24.16 -3.15
N GLU A 75 -14.88 -24.47 -1.91
CA GLU A 75 -16.27 -24.44 -1.48
C GLU A 75 -16.87 -23.03 -1.64
N GLN A 76 -16.16 -22.03 -1.15
CA GLN A 76 -16.57 -20.62 -1.18
C GLN A 76 -16.69 -20.02 -2.60
N LYS A 77 -15.95 -20.59 -3.55
CA LYS A 77 -15.93 -20.12 -4.95
C LYS A 77 -17.04 -20.75 -5.80
N LYS A 78 -17.63 -21.87 -5.39
CA LYS A 78 -18.56 -22.68 -6.22
C LYS A 78 -19.71 -21.87 -6.79
N GLU A 79 -20.35 -21.04 -5.96
CA GLU A 79 -21.49 -20.24 -6.38
C GLU A 79 -21.10 -19.21 -7.44
N ALA A 80 -19.98 -18.50 -7.24
CA ALA A 80 -19.47 -17.53 -8.17
C ALA A 80 -19.06 -18.15 -9.51
N LEU A 81 -18.36 -19.29 -9.48
CA LEU A 81 -17.97 -20.00 -10.69
C LEU A 81 -19.19 -20.54 -11.47
N ALA A 82 -20.22 -21.02 -10.77
CA ALA A 82 -21.46 -21.45 -11.38
C ALA A 82 -22.20 -20.28 -12.04
N ALA A 83 -22.25 -19.11 -11.38
CA ALA A 83 -22.89 -17.92 -11.92
C ALA A 83 -22.20 -17.39 -13.19
N LEU A 84 -20.87 -17.54 -13.31
CA LEU A 84 -20.14 -17.19 -14.53
C LEU A 84 -20.46 -18.09 -15.71
N ASN A 85 -20.84 -19.33 -15.47
CA ASN A 85 -21.15 -20.31 -16.51
C ASN A 85 -20.07 -20.40 -17.62
N GLY A 86 -18.80 -20.38 -17.21
CA GLY A 86 -17.64 -20.47 -18.10
C GLY A 86 -17.20 -19.16 -18.78
N ARG A 87 -17.88 -18.04 -18.54
CA ARG A 87 -17.41 -16.73 -19.00
C ARG A 87 -16.33 -16.16 -18.08
N GLU A 88 -15.53 -15.26 -18.60
CA GLU A 88 -14.55 -14.50 -17.80
C GLU A 88 -15.24 -13.47 -16.87
N PRO A 89 -14.69 -13.21 -15.67
CA PRO A 89 -15.13 -12.14 -14.79
C PRO A 89 -15.09 -10.78 -15.48
N GLN A 90 -16.15 -9.98 -15.37
CA GLN A 90 -16.27 -8.68 -16.00
C GLN A 90 -15.89 -7.52 -15.08
N ASN A 91 -15.93 -7.74 -13.77
CA ASN A 91 -15.66 -6.71 -12.78
C ASN A 91 -14.86 -7.30 -11.59
N LEU A 92 -14.41 -6.41 -10.70
CA LEU A 92 -13.60 -6.77 -9.55
C LEU A 92 -14.31 -7.73 -8.59
N GLU A 93 -15.61 -7.57 -8.36
CA GLU A 93 -16.39 -8.45 -7.47
C GLU A 93 -16.39 -9.89 -7.99
N GLU A 94 -16.76 -10.10 -9.25
CA GLU A 94 -16.75 -11.41 -9.87
C GLU A 94 -15.35 -12.05 -9.82
N GLN A 95 -14.32 -11.25 -10.15
CA GLN A 95 -12.93 -11.73 -10.11
C GLN A 95 -12.49 -12.13 -8.70
N ALA A 96 -12.81 -11.32 -7.68
CA ALA A 96 -12.46 -11.62 -6.29
C ALA A 96 -13.17 -12.87 -5.78
N LEU A 97 -14.48 -12.98 -6.01
CA LEU A 97 -15.26 -14.16 -5.61
C LEU A 97 -14.72 -15.46 -6.23
N CYS A 98 -14.25 -15.40 -7.48
CA CYS A 98 -13.63 -16.52 -8.16
C CYS A 98 -12.21 -16.84 -7.69
N LEU A 99 -11.49 -15.87 -7.11
CA LEU A 99 -10.13 -16.07 -6.60
C LEU A 99 -10.10 -16.59 -5.16
N VAL A 100 -10.87 -15.95 -4.27
CA VAL A 100 -10.75 -16.14 -2.82
C VAL A 100 -12.05 -16.57 -2.13
N GLY A 101 -13.17 -16.54 -2.84
CA GLY A 101 -14.49 -16.86 -2.31
C GLY A 101 -15.14 -15.75 -1.51
N LYS A 102 -16.36 -16.04 -1.04
CA LYS A 102 -17.27 -15.05 -0.45
C LYS A 102 -16.75 -14.42 0.84
N ASP A 103 -16.31 -15.24 1.80
CA ASP A 103 -15.92 -14.75 3.12
C ASP A 103 -14.75 -13.75 3.09
N ILE A 104 -13.71 -14.06 2.30
CA ILE A 104 -12.55 -13.18 2.14
C ILE A 104 -12.96 -11.93 1.38
N PHE A 105 -13.74 -12.06 0.31
CA PHE A 105 -14.23 -10.93 -0.45
C PHE A 105 -15.02 -9.96 0.43
N GLU A 106 -16.06 -10.44 1.12
CA GLU A 106 -16.94 -9.60 1.91
C GLU A 106 -16.24 -8.92 3.11
N LYS A 107 -15.33 -9.64 3.79
CA LYS A 107 -14.71 -9.14 5.01
C LYS A 107 -13.44 -8.33 4.77
N LEU A 108 -12.64 -8.70 3.76
CA LEU A 108 -11.29 -8.15 3.62
C LEU A 108 -11.06 -7.34 2.34
N ILE A 109 -11.92 -7.48 1.31
CA ILE A 109 -11.71 -6.85 0.02
C ILE A 109 -12.77 -5.79 -0.29
N LYS A 110 -14.05 -6.16 -0.23
CA LYS A 110 -15.16 -5.37 -0.77
C LYS A 110 -15.15 -3.94 -0.27
N GLU A 111 -15.48 -3.72 0.99
CA GLU A 111 -15.66 -2.37 1.54
C GLU A 111 -14.33 -1.61 1.63
N TYR A 112 -13.19 -2.29 1.78
CA TYR A 112 -11.85 -1.67 1.71
C TYR A 112 -11.57 -1.10 0.32
N THR A 113 -11.82 -1.88 -0.73
CA THR A 113 -11.63 -1.46 -2.11
C THR A 113 -12.60 -0.33 -2.47
N GLU A 114 -13.86 -0.44 -2.07
CA GLU A 114 -14.87 0.61 -2.30
C GLU A 114 -14.49 1.93 -1.63
N LYS A 115 -13.90 1.90 -0.43
CA LYS A 115 -13.34 3.11 0.21
C LYS A 115 -12.16 3.70 -0.57
N GLN A 116 -11.25 2.85 -1.05
CA GLN A 116 -10.10 3.32 -1.82
C GLN A 116 -10.50 3.96 -3.15
N TRP A 117 -11.40 3.31 -3.88
CA TRP A 117 -11.76 3.73 -5.24
C TRP A 117 -12.96 4.69 -5.28
N GLY A 118 -13.77 4.75 -4.21
CA GLY A 118 -15.00 5.54 -4.17
C GLY A 118 -16.08 5.02 -5.12
N ARG A 119 -15.96 3.77 -5.57
CA ARG A 119 -16.89 3.08 -6.50
C ARG A 119 -17.17 1.67 -5.99
N LYS A 120 -18.30 1.11 -6.38
CA LYS A 120 -18.64 -0.28 -6.06
C LYS A 120 -17.71 -1.26 -6.77
N CYS A 121 -17.43 -2.40 -6.15
CA CYS A 121 -16.61 -3.44 -6.76
C CYS A 121 -17.16 -3.95 -8.10
N THR A 122 -18.48 -3.87 -8.30
CA THR A 122 -19.15 -4.20 -9.58
C THR A 122 -18.88 -3.20 -10.71
N GLU A 123 -18.40 -2.01 -10.39
CA GLU A 123 -18.08 -0.94 -11.34
C GLU A 123 -16.58 -0.87 -11.67
N LEU A 124 -15.77 -1.62 -10.93
CA LEU A 124 -14.31 -1.65 -11.08
C LEU A 124 -13.85 -2.78 -11.99
N PRO A 125 -12.83 -2.55 -12.83
CA PRO A 125 -12.32 -3.59 -13.73
C PRO A 125 -11.75 -4.80 -12.99
N ALA A 126 -11.98 -5.99 -13.54
CA ALA A 126 -11.50 -7.26 -12.98
C ALA A 126 -9.96 -7.34 -12.80
N PHE A 127 -9.20 -6.67 -13.68
CA PHE A 127 -7.73 -6.74 -13.67
C PHE A 127 -7.09 -6.15 -12.40
N ILE A 128 -7.78 -5.25 -11.68
CA ILE A 128 -7.27 -4.61 -10.45
C ILE A 128 -6.86 -5.68 -9.41
N ILE A 129 -7.64 -6.76 -9.32
CA ILE A 129 -7.41 -7.81 -8.31
C ILE A 129 -6.88 -9.12 -8.91
N LYS A 130 -6.60 -9.18 -10.20
CA LYS A 130 -6.22 -10.40 -10.91
C LYS A 130 -4.99 -11.12 -10.30
N ARG A 131 -4.10 -10.38 -9.65
CA ARG A 131 -2.85 -10.89 -9.06
C ARG A 131 -2.85 -10.95 -7.53
N LEU A 132 -4.02 -11.08 -6.93
CA LEU A 132 -4.13 -11.17 -5.48
C LEU A 132 -3.39 -12.43 -4.98
N PRO A 133 -2.38 -12.29 -4.11
CA PRO A 133 -1.64 -13.45 -3.62
C PRO A 133 -2.48 -14.25 -2.62
N VAL A 134 -2.63 -15.55 -2.89
CA VAL A 134 -3.18 -16.54 -1.96
C VAL A 134 -2.07 -17.55 -1.65
N ARG A 135 -1.68 -17.67 -0.40
CA ARG A 135 -0.55 -18.49 0.04
C ARG A 135 -1.02 -19.61 0.96
N LEU A 136 -0.72 -20.84 0.61
CA LEU A 136 -1.01 -22.02 1.46
C LEU A 136 0.17 -22.34 2.39
N VAL A 137 0.78 -21.28 2.95
CA VAL A 137 1.88 -21.35 3.93
C VAL A 137 1.65 -20.31 5.03
N PHE A 138 2.24 -20.51 6.21
CA PHE A 138 2.19 -19.56 7.32
C PHE A 138 3.27 -18.47 7.12
N ASP A 139 3.00 -17.51 6.22
CA ASP A 139 3.93 -16.42 5.92
C ASP A 139 3.16 -15.09 5.84
N ASN A 140 3.44 -14.21 6.82
CA ASN A 140 2.85 -12.88 6.93
C ASN A 140 3.65 -11.79 6.19
N ASN A 141 4.79 -12.12 5.59
CA ASN A 141 5.54 -11.15 4.79
C ASN A 141 4.71 -10.74 3.57
N TYR A 142 4.39 -9.45 3.49
CA TYR A 142 3.52 -8.93 2.42
C TYR A 142 4.17 -9.05 1.04
N PHE A 143 5.48 -8.78 0.96
CA PHE A 143 6.20 -8.82 -0.31
C PHE A 143 6.78 -10.21 -0.61
N ASN A 144 6.90 -10.52 -1.90
CA ASN A 144 7.60 -11.72 -2.39
C ASN A 144 9.09 -11.45 -2.66
N ASP A 145 9.54 -10.21 -2.51
CA ASP A 145 10.91 -9.80 -2.79
C ASP A 145 11.90 -10.32 -1.74
N LYS A 146 13.12 -10.57 -2.19
CA LYS A 146 14.20 -11.09 -1.33
C LYS A 146 14.68 -10.08 -0.29
N TYR A 147 14.61 -8.80 -0.62
CA TYR A 147 15.12 -7.70 0.19
C TYR A 147 14.01 -6.70 0.45
N GLN A 148 13.93 -6.23 1.69
CA GLN A 148 13.03 -5.15 2.08
C GLN A 148 13.56 -4.48 3.34
N GLY A 149 13.19 -3.22 3.55
CA GLY A 149 13.58 -2.46 4.73
C GLY A 149 13.20 -0.99 4.62
N ILE A 150 13.53 -0.28 5.68
CA ILE A 150 13.39 1.18 5.76
C ILE A 150 14.78 1.77 5.96
N PRO A 151 15.14 2.87 5.27
CA PRO A 151 16.42 3.54 5.50
C PRO A 151 16.51 4.02 6.95
N VAL A 152 17.60 3.68 7.62
CA VAL A 152 17.86 4.12 9.00
C VAL A 152 17.94 5.64 9.03
N GLY A 153 17.12 6.28 9.88
CA GLY A 153 17.01 7.75 9.93
C GLY A 153 16.08 8.40 8.91
N GLY A 154 15.47 7.61 8.02
CA GLY A 154 14.47 8.03 7.04
C GLY A 154 14.98 8.20 5.62
N TYR A 155 14.04 8.38 4.68
CA TYR A 155 14.32 8.40 3.23
C TYR A 155 15.11 9.61 2.73
N ASN A 156 15.11 10.74 3.45
CA ASN A 156 15.79 11.96 2.96
C ASN A 156 17.28 11.71 2.70
N GLN A 157 17.97 10.96 3.56
CA GLN A 157 19.39 10.62 3.37
C GLN A 157 19.63 9.82 2.08
N LEU A 158 18.72 8.92 1.72
CA LEU A 158 18.80 8.19 0.46
C LEU A 158 18.67 9.15 -0.73
N ILE A 159 17.69 10.06 -0.67
CA ILE A 159 17.47 11.05 -1.76
C ILE A 159 18.65 11.99 -1.87
N ASP A 160 19.16 12.52 -0.74
CA ASP A 160 20.32 13.40 -0.71
C ASP A 160 21.55 12.72 -1.35
N GLY A 161 21.80 11.44 -1.02
CA GLY A 161 22.88 10.68 -1.62
C GLY A 161 22.68 10.37 -3.10
N LEU A 162 21.45 10.12 -3.55
CA LEU A 162 21.13 9.95 -4.97
C LEU A 162 21.31 11.23 -5.78
N LEU A 163 21.16 12.38 -5.17
CA LEU A 163 21.31 13.71 -5.79
C LEU A 163 22.73 14.28 -5.65
N GLU A 164 23.65 13.60 -4.99
CA GLU A 164 25.00 14.08 -4.81
C GLU A 164 25.68 14.36 -6.17
N GLY A 165 26.18 15.59 -6.33
CA GLY A 165 26.80 16.06 -7.57
C GLY A 165 25.83 16.36 -8.72
N ILE A 166 24.51 16.30 -8.49
CA ILE A 166 23.48 16.59 -9.48
C ILE A 166 22.84 17.96 -9.15
N GLU A 167 22.78 18.84 -10.15
CA GLU A 167 22.04 20.09 -9.99
C GLU A 167 20.56 19.83 -9.78
N CYS A 168 20.01 20.24 -8.64
CA CYS A 168 18.60 20.08 -8.31
C CYS A 168 17.95 21.46 -8.08
N LYS A 169 16.86 21.72 -8.78
CA LYS A 169 16.06 22.94 -8.63
C LYS A 169 14.66 22.59 -8.18
N THR A 170 14.22 23.15 -7.07
CA THR A 170 12.87 22.98 -6.52
C THR A 170 11.99 24.21 -6.79
N GLY A 171 10.66 24.05 -6.65
CA GLY A 171 9.72 25.15 -6.89
C GLY A 171 9.60 25.54 -8.36
N ILE A 172 9.98 24.64 -9.28
CA ILE A 172 9.91 24.85 -10.72
C ILE A 172 8.71 24.05 -11.27
N ASP A 173 7.79 24.77 -11.88
CA ASP A 173 6.76 24.17 -12.73
C ASP A 173 7.34 23.97 -14.14
N PHE A 174 7.35 22.72 -14.61
CA PHE A 174 7.94 22.38 -15.90
C PHE A 174 7.27 23.12 -17.06
N PHE A 175 5.95 23.23 -17.08
CA PHE A 175 5.20 23.84 -18.20
C PHE A 175 5.18 25.36 -18.16
N HIS A 176 5.38 25.96 -16.99
CA HIS A 176 5.38 27.42 -16.77
C HIS A 176 6.78 28.00 -16.58
N SER A 177 7.82 27.24 -16.96
CA SER A 177 9.22 27.65 -16.89
C SER A 177 9.93 27.54 -18.24
N GLU A 178 11.15 28.05 -18.30
CA GLU A 178 12.05 27.90 -19.45
C GLU A 178 12.39 26.43 -19.76
N TYR A 179 12.30 25.54 -18.78
CA TYR A 179 12.59 24.11 -18.90
C TYR A 179 11.57 23.32 -19.74
N LYS A 180 10.45 23.95 -20.11
CA LYS A 180 9.55 23.39 -21.13
C LYS A 180 10.29 23.10 -22.44
N ASP A 181 11.27 23.96 -22.78
CA ASP A 181 12.15 23.78 -23.93
C ASP A 181 13.38 22.92 -23.57
N TRP A 182 13.16 21.82 -22.89
CA TRP A 182 14.17 20.96 -22.28
C TRP A 182 15.33 20.58 -23.21
N LYS A 183 15.10 20.50 -24.53
CA LYS A 183 16.15 20.23 -25.54
C LYS A 183 17.29 21.27 -25.57
N LYS A 184 17.08 22.43 -24.97
CA LYS A 184 18.13 23.46 -24.79
C LYS A 184 19.08 23.11 -23.64
N TYR A 185 18.67 22.21 -22.74
CA TYR A 185 19.34 21.94 -21.48
C TYR A 185 19.84 20.48 -21.37
N ALA A 186 19.20 19.54 -22.09
CA ALA A 186 19.52 18.11 -21.97
C ALA A 186 19.26 17.34 -23.28
N ASP A 187 19.99 16.24 -23.46
CA ASP A 187 19.83 15.32 -24.57
C ASP A 187 18.61 14.39 -24.38
N LYS A 188 18.19 14.18 -23.14
CA LYS A 188 17.07 13.30 -22.77
C LYS A 188 16.25 13.92 -21.65
N LEU A 189 14.94 13.72 -21.70
CA LEU A 189 14.01 14.06 -20.66
C LEU A 189 13.42 12.79 -20.04
N VAL A 190 13.45 12.70 -18.71
CA VAL A 190 12.66 11.74 -17.93
C VAL A 190 11.60 12.56 -17.19
N TYR A 191 10.38 12.54 -17.71
CA TYR A 191 9.25 13.27 -17.12
C TYR A 191 8.45 12.32 -16.21
N THR A 192 8.31 12.66 -14.93
CA THR A 192 7.62 11.84 -13.92
C THR A 192 6.32 12.49 -13.41
N GLY A 193 5.91 13.61 -14.02
CA GLY A 193 4.63 14.25 -13.74
C GLY A 193 3.45 13.60 -14.45
N ALA A 194 2.29 14.26 -14.46
CA ALA A 194 1.07 13.75 -15.08
C ALA A 194 1.23 13.58 -16.61
N ILE A 195 1.08 12.36 -17.10
CA ILE A 195 1.31 12.03 -18.51
C ILE A 195 0.30 12.72 -19.44
N ASP A 196 -0.94 12.86 -19.02
CA ASP A 196 -2.00 13.54 -19.77
C ASP A 196 -1.72 15.03 -19.91
N GLU A 197 -1.17 15.67 -18.88
CA GLU A 197 -0.71 17.06 -18.91
C GLU A 197 0.46 17.24 -19.88
N TYR A 198 1.43 16.30 -19.87
CA TYR A 198 2.58 16.34 -20.79
C TYR A 198 2.13 16.36 -22.26
N PHE A 199 1.07 15.64 -22.60
CA PHE A 199 0.48 15.63 -23.93
C PHE A 199 -0.64 16.66 -24.12
N GLY A 200 -0.73 17.68 -23.24
CA GLY A 200 -1.70 18.78 -23.35
C GLY A 200 -3.15 18.29 -23.30
N TYR A 201 -3.41 17.20 -22.57
CA TYR A 201 -4.74 16.57 -22.43
C TYR A 201 -5.40 16.20 -23.78
N SER A 202 -4.59 15.91 -24.79
CA SER A 202 -5.07 15.65 -26.18
C SER A 202 -6.02 14.44 -26.28
N LEU A 203 -5.96 13.50 -25.33
CA LEU A 203 -6.85 12.34 -25.23
C LEU A 203 -7.83 12.45 -24.03
N GLY A 204 -7.96 13.65 -23.45
CA GLY A 204 -8.73 13.89 -22.23
C GLY A 204 -7.88 13.82 -20.97
N LYS A 205 -8.48 14.23 -19.84
CA LYS A 205 -7.84 14.15 -18.50
C LYS A 205 -8.03 12.75 -17.93
N LEU A 206 -7.00 12.26 -17.22
CA LEU A 206 -7.10 11.04 -16.44
C LEU A 206 -7.84 11.32 -15.13
N ASP A 207 -8.56 10.32 -14.65
CA ASP A 207 -9.21 10.37 -13.34
C ASP A 207 -8.16 10.10 -12.24
N TRP A 208 -8.22 10.90 -11.18
CA TRP A 208 -7.36 10.77 -10.00
C TRP A 208 -8.17 10.50 -8.75
N ARG A 209 -7.53 9.89 -7.79
CA ARG A 209 -7.96 9.91 -6.39
C ARG A 209 -7.06 10.88 -5.64
N THR A 210 -7.38 11.17 -4.40
CA THR A 210 -6.48 11.83 -3.44
C THR A 210 -6.51 11.08 -2.12
N VAL A 211 -5.44 11.21 -1.36
CA VAL A 211 -5.32 10.61 -0.02
C VAL A 211 -5.05 11.74 0.97
N SER A 212 -5.78 11.73 2.07
CA SER A 212 -5.56 12.65 3.19
C SER A 212 -5.15 11.88 4.44
N PHE A 213 -4.26 12.48 5.22
CA PHE A 213 -3.74 11.93 6.46
C PHE A 213 -4.16 12.80 7.63
N LYS A 214 -4.76 12.16 8.65
CA LYS A 214 -5.01 12.81 9.95
C LYS A 214 -4.00 12.27 10.95
N THR A 215 -2.91 13.02 11.10
CA THR A 215 -1.80 12.66 11.99
C THR A 215 -2.03 13.23 13.39
N ARG A 216 -1.75 12.42 14.41
CA ARG A 216 -1.83 12.82 15.82
C ARG A 216 -0.77 12.13 16.67
N ILE A 217 -0.49 12.73 17.81
CA ILE A 217 0.38 12.16 18.84
C ILE A 217 -0.49 11.46 19.88
N GLU A 218 -0.13 10.21 20.21
CA GLU A 218 -0.76 9.42 21.26
C GLU A 218 0.15 9.31 22.47
N ASN A 219 -0.43 9.50 23.65
CA ASN A 219 0.29 9.40 24.95
C ASN A 219 0.39 7.93 25.40
N THR A 220 0.90 7.10 24.54
CA THR A 220 1.18 5.68 24.80
C THR A 220 2.45 5.27 24.05
N PRO A 221 3.26 4.38 24.60
CA PRO A 221 4.45 3.89 23.89
C PRO A 221 4.12 3.03 22.67
N ASN A 222 2.93 2.42 22.64
CA ASN A 222 2.51 1.51 21.59
C ASN A 222 0.98 1.58 21.44
N TYR A 223 0.48 2.06 20.30
CA TYR A 223 -0.94 2.31 20.08
C TYR A 223 -1.68 1.09 19.53
N GLN A 224 -1.13 0.46 18.50
CA GLN A 224 -1.80 -0.65 17.80
C GLN A 224 -0.92 -1.91 17.64
N GLY A 225 0.35 -1.85 18.03
CA GLY A 225 1.26 -3.00 18.00
C GLY A 225 1.75 -3.40 16.61
N ASN A 226 1.49 -2.61 15.59
CA ASN A 226 1.92 -2.86 14.21
C ASN A 226 2.06 -1.54 13.44
N ALA A 227 2.96 -1.49 12.45
CA ALA A 227 3.14 -0.32 11.62
C ALA A 227 1.87 0.03 10.82
N VAL A 228 1.17 -0.97 10.29
CA VAL A 228 -0.01 -0.76 9.44
C VAL A 228 -1.14 -1.70 9.83
N VAL A 229 -2.29 -1.12 10.17
CA VAL A 229 -3.56 -1.85 10.32
C VAL A 229 -4.56 -1.33 9.29
N ASN A 230 -5.02 -2.21 8.40
CA ASN A 230 -6.04 -1.91 7.41
C ASN A 230 -7.43 -2.08 8.03
N TYR A 231 -8.27 -1.09 7.92
CA TYR A 231 -9.67 -1.14 8.36
C TYR A 231 -10.56 -1.43 7.16
N THR A 232 -11.08 -2.64 7.10
CA THR A 232 -11.72 -3.16 5.89
C THR A 232 -13.24 -2.95 5.85
N SER A 233 -13.88 -2.46 6.92
CA SER A 233 -15.31 -2.15 6.92
C SER A 233 -15.61 -0.67 6.70
N HIS A 234 -16.83 -0.36 6.25
CA HIS A 234 -17.35 1.02 6.13
C HIS A 234 -17.67 1.69 7.46
N GLU A 235 -17.58 0.98 8.60
CA GLU A 235 -17.86 1.56 9.93
C GLU A 235 -16.92 2.73 10.26
N VAL A 236 -15.76 2.79 9.63
CA VAL A 236 -14.80 3.89 9.74
C VAL A 236 -14.43 4.43 8.36
N PRO A 237 -14.20 5.76 8.22
CA PRO A 237 -13.93 6.37 6.92
C PRO A 237 -12.50 6.15 6.41
N TYR A 238 -11.56 5.84 7.30
CA TYR A 238 -10.17 5.60 6.92
C TYR A 238 -9.96 4.17 6.41
N THR A 239 -9.01 4.02 5.50
CA THR A 239 -8.62 2.71 4.94
C THR A 239 -7.58 2.03 5.81
N ARG A 240 -6.68 2.80 6.44
CA ARG A 240 -5.67 2.26 7.34
C ARG A 240 -5.27 3.25 8.42
N VAL A 241 -4.71 2.71 9.49
CA VAL A 241 -4.00 3.46 10.52
C VAL A 241 -2.53 3.05 10.47
N ILE A 242 -1.66 4.05 10.45
CA ILE A 242 -0.21 3.89 10.39
C ILE A 242 0.35 4.34 11.74
N GLU A 243 1.06 3.48 12.44
CA GLU A 243 1.86 3.82 13.63
C GLU A 243 3.34 3.89 13.21
N HIS A 244 3.83 5.11 13.00
CA HIS A 244 5.06 5.36 12.27
C HIS A 244 6.33 4.80 12.94
N LYS A 245 6.40 4.75 14.26
CA LYS A 245 7.60 4.25 14.97
C LYS A 245 7.94 2.80 14.63
N HIS A 246 6.95 1.96 14.31
CA HIS A 246 7.17 0.56 14.02
C HIS A 246 7.94 0.31 12.71
N PHE A 247 8.12 1.31 11.87
CA PHE A 247 8.99 1.19 10.71
C PHE A 247 10.48 1.19 11.08
N GLU A 248 10.85 1.86 12.18
CA GLU A 248 12.23 1.98 12.63
C GLU A 248 12.45 1.37 14.01
N MET A 249 11.49 1.58 14.94
CA MET A 249 11.54 1.14 16.34
C MET A 249 10.61 -0.05 16.53
N PHE A 250 11.00 -1.23 16.03
CA PHE A 250 10.25 -2.47 16.21
C PHE A 250 10.89 -3.37 17.27
N GLY A 251 10.13 -4.33 17.78
CA GLY A 251 10.57 -5.18 18.87
C GLY A 251 10.63 -4.43 20.21
N GLN A 252 11.70 -4.61 20.97
CA GLN A 252 11.80 -4.03 22.32
C GLN A 252 11.99 -2.51 22.35
N ASP A 253 12.54 -1.93 21.29
CA ASP A 253 12.81 -0.48 21.24
C ASP A 253 11.54 0.37 21.33
N VAL A 254 10.41 -0.17 20.90
CA VAL A 254 9.10 0.52 21.00
C VAL A 254 8.71 0.82 22.45
N TYR A 255 9.10 0.00 23.41
CA TYR A 255 8.75 0.18 24.80
C TYR A 255 9.56 1.28 25.50
N ASN A 256 10.65 1.74 24.91
CA ASN A 256 11.46 2.84 25.42
C ASN A 256 10.85 4.21 25.11
N CYS A 257 9.83 4.28 24.25
CA CYS A 257 9.14 5.51 23.89
C CYS A 257 7.93 5.73 24.81
N THR A 258 7.71 6.96 25.27
CA THR A 258 6.53 7.33 26.07
C THR A 258 5.32 7.73 25.23
N LYS A 259 5.58 8.10 23.96
CA LYS A 259 4.56 8.56 22.98
C LYS A 259 4.75 7.87 21.66
N THR A 260 3.70 7.90 20.83
CA THR A 260 3.75 7.44 19.45
C THR A 260 3.05 8.41 18.53
N VAL A 261 3.31 8.30 17.23
CA VAL A 261 2.65 9.09 16.17
C VAL A 261 1.86 8.15 15.28
N VAL A 262 0.59 8.45 15.12
CA VAL A 262 -0.32 7.67 14.27
C VAL A 262 -0.96 8.55 13.21
N SER A 263 -1.19 7.98 12.02
CA SER A 263 -1.91 8.65 10.92
C SER A 263 -3.08 7.78 10.46
N GLU A 264 -4.27 8.37 10.41
CA GLU A 264 -5.43 7.80 9.71
C GLU A 264 -5.35 8.21 8.24
N GLU A 265 -5.34 7.24 7.35
CA GLU A 265 -5.30 7.44 5.90
C GLU A 265 -6.72 7.33 5.31
N CYS A 266 -7.17 8.37 4.63
CA CYS A 266 -8.48 8.42 3.99
C CYS A 266 -8.33 8.68 2.49
N SER A 267 -8.79 7.76 1.67
CA SER A 267 -8.97 7.98 0.23
C SER A 267 -10.19 8.88 -0.02
N LYS A 268 -10.05 9.82 -0.94
CA LYS A 268 -11.11 10.76 -1.31
C LYS A 268 -11.17 10.96 -2.82
N GLU A 269 -12.29 11.48 -3.29
CA GLU A 269 -12.42 11.98 -4.64
C GLU A 269 -11.46 13.17 -4.85
N TYR A 270 -10.74 13.13 -5.96
CA TYR A 270 -9.85 14.23 -6.35
C TYR A 270 -10.68 15.46 -6.75
N LYS A 271 -10.26 16.62 -6.31
CA LYS A 271 -10.77 17.92 -6.75
C LYS A 271 -9.60 18.78 -7.17
N GLU A 272 -9.83 19.70 -8.11
CA GLU A 272 -8.81 20.63 -8.57
C GLU A 272 -8.16 21.37 -7.40
N GLY A 273 -6.82 21.45 -7.40
CA GLY A 273 -6.02 22.00 -6.31
C GLY A 273 -5.65 21.02 -5.19
N MET A 274 -6.12 19.76 -5.24
CA MET A 274 -5.63 18.69 -4.37
C MET A 274 -4.43 17.98 -5.01
N GLU A 275 -3.66 17.28 -4.19
CA GLU A 275 -2.61 16.40 -4.68
C GLU A 275 -3.23 15.12 -5.26
N PRO A 276 -2.93 14.74 -6.51
CA PRO A 276 -3.37 13.47 -7.11
C PRO A 276 -2.60 12.30 -6.49
N TYR A 277 -3.28 11.16 -6.36
CA TYR A 277 -2.71 9.94 -5.79
C TYR A 277 -3.11 8.70 -6.62
#